data_7945131cf44704e2e67c855c77bdd144
#
_entry.id   7945131cf44704e2e67c855c77bdd144
#
_cell.length_a   1.000
_cell.length_b   1.000
_cell.length_c   1.000
_cell.angle_alpha   90.00
_cell.angle_beta   90.00
_cell.angle_gamma   90.00
#
_symmetry.space_group_name_H-M   'P 1'
#
loop_
_entity.id
_entity.type
_entity.pdbx_description
1 polymer ?
#
loop_
_entity_poly.entity_id
_entity_poly.type
_entity_poly.pdbx_seq_one_letter_code
_entity_poly.pdbx_strand_id
1 'polypeptide(L)'
;MSILAAVDGAESKAVVQRGYELAQAFGEDLVVLHVLPETETREEAEEVAGDAIRLALDDPENVSAAGALGDPAPRILSEADKRDASYVVLGPHKQTPIGKALMGSVSQLVLLNADCTVAFVSEDEE
;
A
#
# COMPACT_ATOMS: atom_id res chain seq x y z
N MET A 1 3.11 -11.12 -12.32
CA MET A 1 2.10 -10.35 -11.61
C MET A 1 2.46 -10.16 -10.18
N SER A 2 1.94 -9.16 -9.56
CA SER A 2 2.26 -8.85 -8.17
C SER A 2 1.05 -8.27 -7.46
N ILE A 3 1.14 -8.25 -6.14
CA ILE A 3 0.17 -7.53 -5.30
C ILE A 3 0.87 -6.25 -4.86
N LEU A 4 0.23 -5.11 -5.06
CA LEU A 4 0.80 -3.82 -4.66
C LEU A 4 0.03 -3.30 -3.44
N ALA A 5 0.71 -3.15 -2.32
CA ALA A 5 0.12 -2.60 -1.12
C ALA A 5 0.63 -1.19 -0.91
N ALA A 6 -0.24 -0.21 -0.99
CA ALA A 6 0.14 1.18 -0.83
C ALA A 6 -0.08 1.59 0.61
N VAL A 7 1.00 1.94 1.30
CA VAL A 7 0.94 2.28 2.71
C VAL A 7 1.01 3.79 2.90
N ASP A 8 0.32 4.27 3.93
CA ASP A 8 0.30 5.68 4.26
C ASP A 8 1.39 6.04 5.27
N GLY A 9 2.07 5.06 5.78
CA GLY A 9 3.16 5.23 6.72
C GLY A 9 3.58 3.88 7.26
N ALA A 10 4.53 3.90 8.18
CA ALA A 10 5.08 2.66 8.71
C ALA A 10 4.08 1.87 9.55
N GLU A 11 3.00 2.52 9.98
CA GLU A 11 2.03 1.86 10.84
C GLU A 11 0.84 1.29 10.09
N SER A 12 0.93 1.13 8.78
CA SER A 12 -0.14 0.57 7.96
C SER A 12 -0.13 -0.95 8.03
N LYS A 13 -0.26 -1.49 9.23
CA LYS A 13 -0.05 -2.90 9.47
C LYS A 13 -1.07 -3.79 8.76
N ALA A 14 -2.35 -3.41 8.86
CA ALA A 14 -3.40 -4.24 8.28
C ALA A 14 -3.30 -4.30 6.76
N VAL A 15 -2.91 -3.19 6.13
CA VAL A 15 -2.75 -3.16 4.68
C VAL A 15 -1.66 -4.13 4.25
N VAL A 16 -0.52 -4.11 4.95
CA VAL A 16 0.59 -4.99 4.61
C VAL A 16 0.21 -6.44 4.86
N GLN A 17 -0.44 -6.71 5.98
CA GLN A 17 -0.81 -8.09 6.32
C GLN A 17 -1.83 -8.66 5.35
N ARG A 18 -2.82 -7.87 4.95
CA ARG A 18 -3.80 -8.35 3.97
C ARG A 18 -3.17 -8.54 2.60
N GLY A 19 -2.27 -7.62 2.22
CA GLY A 19 -1.54 -7.78 0.97
C GLY A 19 -0.73 -9.05 0.95
N TYR A 20 -0.08 -9.36 2.07
CA TYR A 20 0.72 -10.56 2.18
C TYR A 20 -0.16 -11.82 2.07
N GLU A 21 -1.32 -11.80 2.72
CA GLU A 21 -2.25 -12.93 2.63
C GLU A 21 -2.69 -13.17 1.18
N LEU A 22 -2.98 -12.09 0.46
CA LEU A 22 -3.36 -12.22 -0.95
C LEU A 22 -2.20 -12.76 -1.78
N ALA A 23 -1.00 -12.25 -1.54
CA ALA A 23 0.16 -12.71 -2.29
C ALA A 23 0.42 -14.18 -2.07
N GLN A 24 0.31 -14.62 -0.83
CA GLN A 24 0.50 -16.04 -0.51
C GLN A 24 -0.59 -16.89 -1.16
N ALA A 25 -1.82 -16.43 -1.12
CA ALA A 25 -2.94 -17.21 -1.65
C ALA A 25 -2.83 -17.38 -3.16
N PHE A 26 -2.29 -16.38 -3.87
CA PHE A 26 -2.21 -16.45 -5.31
C PHE A 26 -0.82 -16.76 -5.83
N GLY A 27 0.16 -16.99 -4.94
CA GLY A 27 1.52 -17.31 -5.37
C GLY A 27 2.20 -16.15 -6.07
N GLU A 28 1.96 -14.92 -5.61
CA GLU A 28 2.52 -13.74 -6.22
C GLU A 28 3.40 -12.99 -5.23
N ASP A 29 4.25 -12.11 -5.74
CA ASP A 29 5.09 -11.28 -4.89
C ASP A 29 4.29 -10.12 -4.35
N LEU A 30 4.65 -9.65 -3.17
CA LEU A 30 4.07 -8.45 -2.58
C LEU A 30 5.07 -7.31 -2.70
N VAL A 31 4.60 -6.18 -3.21
CA VAL A 31 5.38 -4.95 -3.23
C VAL A 31 4.67 -3.95 -2.33
N VAL A 32 5.37 -3.45 -1.33
CA VAL A 32 4.83 -2.43 -0.42
C VAL A 32 5.38 -1.10 -0.87
N LEU A 33 4.48 -0.20 -1.23
CA LEU A 33 4.84 1.09 -1.83
C LEU A 33 4.46 2.23 -0.90
N HIS A 34 5.37 3.18 -0.75
CA HIS A 34 5.07 4.44 -0.08
C HIS A 34 5.42 5.59 -1.00
N VAL A 35 4.59 6.63 -1.03
CA VAL A 35 4.79 7.79 -1.89
C VAL A 35 4.99 9.01 -1.01
N LEU A 36 6.07 9.74 -1.24
CA LEU A 36 6.35 10.98 -0.51
C LEU A 36 6.32 12.17 -1.48
N PRO A 37 6.22 13.39 -0.95
CA PRO A 37 6.28 14.57 -1.82
C PRO A 37 7.62 14.66 -2.55
N GLU A 38 7.63 15.41 -3.63
CA GLU A 38 8.84 15.53 -4.44
C GLU A 38 9.98 16.28 -3.74
N THR A 39 9.71 16.87 -2.60
CA THR A 39 10.75 17.50 -1.80
C THR A 39 11.57 16.48 -1.01
N GLU A 40 11.12 15.23 -0.95
CA GLU A 40 11.83 14.16 -0.24
C GLU A 40 12.59 13.31 -1.25
N THR A 41 13.11 12.17 -0.81
CA THR A 41 13.85 11.29 -1.71
C THR A 41 13.13 9.95 -1.84
N ARG A 42 13.39 9.26 -2.95
CA ARG A 42 12.83 7.94 -3.15
C ARG A 42 13.34 6.97 -2.10
N GLU A 43 14.59 7.13 -1.68
CA GLU A 43 15.15 6.28 -0.63
C GLU A 43 14.40 6.44 0.67
N GLU A 44 14.00 7.66 0.99
CA GLU A 44 13.21 7.88 2.19
C GLU A 44 11.85 7.21 2.10
N ALA A 45 11.21 7.29 0.94
CA ALA A 45 9.94 6.63 0.74
C ALA A 45 10.08 5.12 0.84
N GLU A 46 11.14 4.58 0.24
CA GLU A 46 11.39 3.15 0.30
C GLU A 46 11.67 2.70 1.72
N GLU A 47 12.33 3.53 2.51
CA GLU A 47 12.63 3.22 3.90
C GLU A 47 11.35 3.12 4.72
N VAL A 48 10.39 4.01 4.49
CA VAL A 48 9.10 3.93 5.17
C VAL A 48 8.38 2.64 4.80
N ALA A 49 8.40 2.27 3.54
CA ALA A 49 7.78 1.02 3.11
C ALA A 49 8.46 -0.18 3.76
N GLY A 50 9.79 -0.14 3.87
CA GLY A 50 10.54 -1.21 4.54
C GLY A 50 10.20 -1.31 6.00
N ASP A 51 10.03 -0.18 6.68
CA ASP A 51 9.61 -0.18 8.07
C ASP A 51 8.22 -0.78 8.22
N ALA A 52 7.32 -0.47 7.30
CA ALA A 52 5.97 -1.02 7.34
C ALA A 52 6.02 -2.55 7.23
N ILE A 53 6.90 -3.07 6.38
CA ILE A 53 7.06 -4.51 6.25
C ILE A 53 7.57 -5.11 7.55
N ARG A 54 8.58 -4.50 8.14
CA ARG A 54 9.19 -5.05 9.36
C ARG A 54 8.24 -5.04 10.54
N LEU A 55 7.36 -4.04 10.60
CA LEU A 55 6.41 -3.95 11.70
C LEU A 55 5.23 -4.91 11.51
N ALA A 56 4.90 -5.24 10.28
CA ALA A 56 3.70 -6.04 10.02
C ALA A 56 3.98 -7.52 9.85
N LEU A 57 5.16 -7.88 9.37
CA LEU A 57 5.46 -9.26 8.99
C LEU A 57 6.75 -9.73 9.64
N ASP A 58 6.83 -11.04 9.86
CA ASP A 58 7.99 -11.63 10.50
C ASP A 58 8.75 -12.45 9.45
N ASP A 59 9.87 -11.92 9.01
CA ASP A 59 10.77 -12.59 8.06
C ASP A 59 10.04 -13.09 6.82
N PRO A 60 9.30 -12.24 6.13
CA PRO A 60 8.51 -12.70 5.00
C PRO A 60 9.36 -13.00 3.77
N GLU A 61 8.83 -13.87 2.90
CA GLU A 61 9.45 -14.16 1.64
C GLU A 61 8.68 -13.49 0.52
N ASN A 62 9.38 -13.11 -0.53
CA ASN A 62 8.78 -12.54 -1.72
C ASN A 62 8.05 -11.22 -1.45
N VAL A 63 8.62 -10.42 -0.56
CA VAL A 63 8.09 -9.11 -0.22
C VAL A 63 9.21 -8.09 -0.42
N SER A 64 8.90 -7.01 -1.09
CA SER A 64 9.88 -5.94 -1.31
C SER A 64 9.27 -4.58 -1.05
N ALA A 65 10.14 -3.62 -0.76
CA ALA A 65 9.74 -2.25 -0.51
C ALA A 65 10.02 -1.41 -1.74
N ALA A 66 9.14 -0.45 -2.01
CA ALA A 66 9.32 0.46 -3.12
C ALA A 66 8.95 1.87 -2.68
N GLY A 67 9.62 2.85 -3.24
CA GLY A 67 9.32 4.25 -2.95
C GLY A 67 9.08 5.02 -4.22
N ALA A 68 8.24 6.04 -4.14
CA ALA A 68 7.98 6.92 -5.26
C ALA A 68 7.75 8.32 -4.73
N LEU A 69 7.86 9.31 -5.59
CA LEU A 69 7.67 10.69 -5.21
C LEU A 69 6.58 11.33 -6.07
N GLY A 70 5.84 12.23 -5.47
CA GLY A 70 4.81 12.99 -6.17
C GLY A 70 3.45 12.83 -5.53
N ASP A 71 2.42 12.93 -6.35
CA ASP A 71 1.04 12.77 -5.91
C ASP A 71 0.75 11.30 -5.67
N PRO A 72 0.22 10.92 -4.51
CA PRO A 72 0.03 9.49 -4.21
C PRO A 72 -0.84 8.74 -5.21
N ALA A 73 -2.04 9.25 -5.54
CA ALA A 73 -2.94 8.45 -6.37
C ALA A 73 -2.37 8.19 -7.77
N PRO A 74 -1.89 9.19 -8.50
CA PRO A 74 -1.30 8.90 -9.81
C PRO A 74 -0.07 8.00 -9.72
N ARG A 75 0.73 8.16 -8.66
CA ARG A 75 1.93 7.33 -8.53
C ARG A 75 1.58 5.89 -8.23
N ILE A 76 0.56 5.67 -7.40
CA ILE A 76 0.11 4.31 -7.10
C ILE A 76 -0.39 3.66 -8.39
N LEU A 77 -1.19 4.38 -9.17
CA LEU A 77 -1.73 3.83 -10.41
C LEU A 77 -0.61 3.52 -11.41
N SER A 78 0.37 4.40 -11.50
CA SER A 78 1.51 4.19 -12.39
C SER A 78 2.32 2.97 -11.97
N GLU A 79 2.56 2.81 -10.67
CA GLU A 79 3.33 1.68 -10.19
C GLU A 79 2.56 0.37 -10.39
N ALA A 80 1.25 0.40 -10.22
CA ALA A 80 0.44 -0.79 -10.44
C ALA A 80 0.54 -1.23 -11.91
N ASP A 81 0.51 -0.28 -12.83
CA ASP A 81 0.64 -0.58 -14.24
C ASP A 81 2.01 -1.14 -14.55
N LYS A 82 3.06 -0.49 -14.07
CA LYS A 82 4.40 -0.92 -14.35
C LYS A 82 4.69 -2.31 -13.84
N ARG A 83 4.11 -2.67 -12.72
CA ARG A 83 4.39 -3.95 -12.07
C ARG A 83 3.36 -5.01 -12.40
N ASP A 84 2.43 -4.69 -13.30
CA ASP A 84 1.38 -5.63 -13.69
C ASP A 84 0.67 -6.18 -12.46
N ALA A 85 0.23 -5.29 -11.59
CA ALA A 85 -0.38 -5.68 -10.33
C ALA A 85 -1.74 -6.29 -10.58
N SER A 86 -2.00 -7.42 -9.93
CA SER A 86 -3.31 -8.05 -10.00
C SER A 86 -4.26 -7.44 -8.97
N TYR A 87 -3.69 -6.94 -7.87
CA TYR A 87 -4.45 -6.25 -6.82
C TYR A 87 -3.69 -5.03 -6.36
N VAL A 88 -4.42 -3.97 -6.04
CA VAL A 88 -3.89 -2.85 -5.26
C VAL A 88 -4.62 -2.88 -3.93
N VAL A 89 -3.86 -2.92 -2.84
CA VAL A 89 -4.42 -2.97 -1.50
C VAL A 89 -4.21 -1.60 -0.85
N LEU A 90 -5.29 -1.04 -0.34
CA LEU A 90 -5.29 0.29 0.25
C LEU A 90 -5.93 0.23 1.63
N GLY A 91 -5.68 1.25 2.42
CA GLY A 91 -6.32 1.39 3.72
C GLY A 91 -6.80 2.81 3.94
N PRO A 92 -7.38 3.08 5.09
CA PRO A 92 -7.83 4.43 5.39
C PRO A 92 -6.65 5.34 5.64
N HIS A 93 -6.84 6.62 5.30
CA HIS A 93 -5.79 7.60 5.50
C HIS A 93 -5.58 7.83 6.99
N LYS A 94 -6.65 8.04 7.74
CA LYS A 94 -6.57 8.18 9.19
C LYS A 94 -7.97 8.03 9.75
N GLN A 95 -8.04 7.78 11.04
CA GLN A 95 -9.32 7.67 11.69
C GLN A 95 -9.85 9.03 12.07
N THR A 96 -11.16 9.16 12.07
CA THR A 96 -11.80 10.39 12.53
C THR A 96 -11.79 10.42 14.05
N PRO A 97 -12.09 11.58 14.64
CA PRO A 97 -12.15 11.64 16.11
C PRO A 97 -13.18 10.72 16.73
N ILE A 98 -14.19 10.30 15.98
CA ILE A 98 -15.16 9.38 16.52
C ILE A 98 -14.75 7.93 16.28
N GLY A 99 -13.56 7.72 15.80
CA GLY A 99 -13.00 6.37 15.71
C GLY A 99 -13.31 5.62 14.43
N LYS A 100 -14.02 6.24 13.49
CA LYS A 100 -14.32 5.56 12.25
C LYS A 100 -13.21 5.77 11.25
N ALA A 101 -12.89 4.72 10.50
CA ALA A 101 -11.96 4.81 9.40
C ALA A 101 -12.71 5.26 8.16
N LEU A 102 -12.19 6.27 7.48
CA LEU A 102 -12.82 6.79 6.28
C LEU A 102 -11.91 6.59 5.10
N MET A 103 -12.51 6.38 3.94
CA MET A 103 -11.77 6.29 2.70
C MET A 103 -11.35 7.70 2.31
N GLY A 104 -10.06 7.92 2.18
CA GLY A 104 -9.53 9.23 1.80
C GLY A 104 -9.60 9.46 0.31
N SER A 105 -9.21 10.67 -0.10
CA SER A 105 -9.26 11.02 -1.52
C SER A 105 -8.32 10.19 -2.37
N VAL A 106 -7.17 9.80 -1.82
CA VAL A 106 -6.22 8.96 -2.57
C VAL A 106 -6.87 7.61 -2.90
N SER A 107 -7.50 6.99 -1.89
CA SER A 107 -8.15 5.70 -2.10
C SER A 107 -9.29 5.81 -3.10
N GLN A 108 -10.05 6.89 -3.03
CA GLN A 108 -11.15 7.08 -3.97
C GLN A 108 -10.64 7.22 -5.40
N LEU A 109 -9.58 7.99 -5.60
CA LEU A 109 -9.04 8.17 -6.95
C LEU A 109 -8.45 6.87 -7.50
N VAL A 110 -7.77 6.11 -6.65
CA VAL A 110 -7.23 4.83 -7.09
C VAL A 110 -8.37 3.88 -7.44
N LEU A 111 -9.39 3.81 -6.59
CA LEU A 111 -10.50 2.92 -6.82
C LEU A 111 -11.21 3.23 -8.13
N LEU A 112 -11.39 4.51 -8.44
CA LEU A 112 -12.11 4.91 -9.63
C LEU A 112 -11.29 4.73 -10.92
N ASN A 113 -9.98 4.68 -10.83
CA ASN A 113 -9.13 4.70 -12.02
C ASN A 113 -8.25 3.48 -12.21
N ALA A 114 -8.26 2.54 -11.29
CA ALA A 114 -7.40 1.37 -11.40
C ALA A 114 -7.92 0.41 -12.47
N ASP A 115 -6.99 -0.25 -13.15
CA ASP A 115 -7.33 -1.25 -14.14
C ASP A 115 -7.31 -2.66 -13.55
N CYS A 116 -7.09 -2.79 -12.27
CA CYS A 116 -7.03 -4.09 -11.58
C CYS A 116 -7.98 -4.05 -10.40
N THR A 117 -8.04 -5.15 -9.69
CA THR A 117 -8.87 -5.25 -8.50
C THR A 117 -8.28 -4.41 -7.37
N VAL A 118 -9.10 -3.68 -6.68
CA VAL A 118 -8.69 -2.86 -5.54
C VAL A 118 -9.35 -3.41 -4.29
N ALA A 119 -8.53 -3.69 -3.28
CA ALA A 119 -9.02 -4.15 -1.99
C ALA A 119 -8.80 -3.03 -0.97
N PHE A 120 -9.86 -2.56 -0.37
CA PHE A 120 -9.76 -1.53 0.65
C PHE A 120 -9.88 -2.20 2.00
N VAL A 121 -8.81 -2.11 2.81
CA VAL A 121 -8.74 -2.77 4.09
C VAL A 121 -9.12 -1.77 5.17
N SER A 122 -10.19 -2.10 5.88
CA SER A 122 -10.60 -1.28 7.00
C SER A 122 -9.84 -1.77 8.21
N GLU A 123 -9.14 -0.87 8.88
CA GLU A 123 -8.38 -1.27 10.05
C GLU A 123 -9.28 -1.32 11.23
N ASP A 124 -9.32 -2.47 11.90
CA ASP A 124 -10.07 -2.58 13.09
C ASP A 124 -9.18 -2.48 14.24
N GLU A 125 -9.70 -2.01 15.29
CA GLU A 125 -8.99 -1.92 16.44
C GLU A 125 -8.94 -3.13 17.12
N GLU A 126 -9.49 -4.04 16.89
CA GLU A 126 -9.56 -5.13 17.64
C GLU A 126 -8.67 -5.90 17.76
#